data_313b2ee70c4b40bbf720a982e2694e07
#
_entry.id   313b2ee70c4b40bbf720a982e2694e07
#
_cell.length_a   1.000
_cell.length_b   1.000
_cell.length_c   1.000
_cell.angle_alpha   90.00
_cell.angle_beta   90.00
_cell.angle_gamma   90.00
#
_symmetry.space_group_name_H-M   'P 1'
#
loop_
_entity.id
_entity.type
_entity.pdbx_description
1 polymer ?
#
loop_
_entity_poly.entity_id
_entity_poly.type
_entity_poly.pdbx_seq_one_letter_code
_entity_poly.pdbx_strand_id
1 'polypeptide(L)' 'MDIGAKIKNARIHAGLTQEQAAEALGVSRQTISNWENEKTYPDIVSVVK' A
#
# COMPACT_ATOMS: atom_id res chain seq x y z
N MET A 1 14.41 2.44 -1.11
CA MET A 1 13.48 2.81 -0.02
C MET A 1 12.53 1.68 0.23
N ASP A 2 12.19 1.46 1.49
CA ASP A 2 11.41 0.29 1.84
C ASP A 2 9.93 0.61 2.03
N ILE A 3 9.41 1.44 1.14
CA ILE A 3 8.03 1.86 1.27
C ILE A 3 7.09 0.67 1.08
N GLY A 4 7.43 -0.23 0.15
CA GLY A 4 6.63 -1.42 -0.07
C GLY A 4 6.59 -2.30 1.16
N ALA A 5 7.74 -2.48 1.81
CA ALA A 5 7.82 -3.29 3.02
C ALA A 5 7.02 -2.62 4.16
N LYS A 6 7.08 -1.30 4.26
CA LYS A 6 6.34 -0.59 5.30
C LYS A 6 4.83 -0.73 5.09
N ILE A 7 4.39 -0.64 3.85
CA ILE A 7 2.98 -0.81 3.53
C ILE A 7 2.53 -2.22 3.88
N LYS A 8 3.33 -3.21 3.50
CA LYS A 8 2.99 -4.59 3.78
C LYS A 8 2.95 -4.85 5.28
N ASN A 9 3.94 -4.36 6.01
CA ASN A 9 3.98 -4.57 7.46
C ASN A 9 2.81 -3.90 8.14
N ALA A 10 2.47 -2.69 7.74
CA ALA A 10 1.33 -2.00 8.32
C ALA A 10 0.04 -2.77 8.07
N ARG A 11 -0.10 -3.31 6.87
CA ARG A 11 -1.26 -4.12 6.52
C ARG A 11 -1.35 -5.36 7.38
N ILE A 12 -0.23 -6.07 7.53
CA ILE A 12 -0.19 -7.29 8.31
C ILE A 12 -0.48 -7.00 9.78
N HIS A 13 0.08 -5.94 10.32
CA HIS A 13 -0.17 -5.54 11.70
C HIS A 13 -1.64 -5.20 11.93
N ALA A 14 -2.29 -4.66 10.92
CA ALA A 14 -3.71 -4.35 11.03
C ALA A 14 -4.58 -5.57 10.82
N GLY A 15 -4.00 -6.71 10.44
CA GLY A 15 -4.74 -7.95 10.20
C GLY A 15 -5.53 -7.92 8.92
N LEU A 16 -5.06 -7.19 7.92
CA LEU A 16 -5.78 -7.02 6.67
C LEU A 16 -5.13 -7.82 5.55
N THR A 17 -5.97 -8.33 4.64
CA THR A 17 -5.47 -8.86 3.38
C THR A 17 -5.21 -7.71 2.43
N GLN A 18 -4.55 -8.00 1.30
CA GLN A 18 -4.34 -6.98 0.28
C GLN A 18 -5.67 -6.41 -0.21
N GLU A 19 -6.64 -7.28 -0.39
CA GLU A 19 -7.95 -6.84 -0.86
C GLU A 19 -8.62 -5.93 0.15
N GLN A 20 -8.54 -6.28 1.43
CA GLN A 20 -9.14 -5.47 2.48
C GLN A 20 -8.46 -4.11 2.58
N ALA A 21 -7.14 -4.08 2.47
CA ALA A 21 -6.41 -2.83 2.50
C ALA A 21 -6.77 -1.96 1.30
N ALA A 22 -6.90 -2.58 0.13
CA ALA A 22 -7.26 -1.85 -1.07
C ALA A 22 -8.64 -1.21 -0.91
N GLU A 23 -9.58 -1.95 -0.35
CA GLU A 23 -10.92 -1.44 -0.12
C GLU A 23 -10.91 -0.28 0.85
N ALA A 24 -10.13 -0.40 1.92
CA ALA A 24 -10.05 0.65 2.93
C ALA A 24 -9.47 1.95 2.34
N LEU A 25 -8.54 1.81 1.41
CA LEU A 25 -7.87 2.97 0.82
C LEU A 25 -8.54 3.46 -0.46
N GLY A 26 -9.53 2.72 -0.96
CA GLY A 26 -10.20 3.12 -2.18
C GLY A 26 -9.38 2.88 -3.45
N VAL A 27 -8.51 1.88 -3.43
CA VAL A 27 -7.70 1.52 -4.59
C VAL A 27 -7.93 0.05 -4.92
N SER A 28 -7.39 -0.40 -6.04
CA SER A 28 -7.53 -1.80 -6.43
C SER A 28 -6.51 -2.66 -5.68
N ARG A 29 -6.81 -3.97 -5.59
CA ARG A 29 -5.88 -4.91 -4.99
C ARG A 29 -4.56 -4.94 -5.76
N GLN A 30 -4.64 -4.80 -7.08
CA GLN A 30 -3.44 -4.77 -7.91
C GLN A 30 -2.55 -3.59 -7.55
N THR A 31 -3.17 -2.46 -7.22
CA THR A 31 -2.41 -1.30 -6.78
C THR A 31 -1.64 -1.59 -5.50
N ILE A 32 -2.31 -2.23 -4.52
CA ILE A 32 -1.64 -2.61 -3.28
C ILE A 32 -0.47 -3.55 -3.57
N SER A 33 -0.70 -4.54 -4.43
CA SER A 33 0.35 -5.49 -4.79
C SER A 33 1.54 -4.78 -5.42
N ASN A 34 1.27 -3.84 -6.32
CA ASN A 34 2.34 -3.09 -6.98
C ASN A 34 3.14 -2.28 -5.96
N TRP A 35 2.46 -1.66 -5.01
CA TRP A 35 3.14 -0.89 -3.96
C TRP A 35 4.03 -1.78 -3.11
N GLU A 36 3.51 -2.95 -2.71
CA GLU A 36 4.27 -3.85 -1.84
C GLU A 36 5.44 -4.47 -2.57
N ASN A 37 5.35 -4.61 -3.88
CA ASN A 37 6.45 -5.11 -4.71
C ASN A 37 7.32 -4.01 -5.26
N GLU A 38 7.03 -2.77 -4.87
CA GLU A 38 7.80 -1.59 -5.26
C GLU A 38 7.84 -1.37 -6.75
N LYS A 39 6.81 -1.82 -7.45
CA LYS A 39 6.67 -1.52 -8.88
C LYS A 39 6.16 -0.11 -9.10
N THR A 40 5.31 0.34 -8.20
CA THR A 40 4.85 1.72 -8.17
C THR A 40 4.80 2.15 -6.73
N TYR A 41 4.61 3.44 -6.50
CA TYR A 41 4.53 3.98 -5.15
C TYR A 41 3.27 4.80 -5.00
N PRO A 42 2.69 4.81 -3.79
CA PRO A 42 1.55 5.67 -3.54
C PRO A 42 1.94 7.13 -3.75
N ASP A 43 1.00 7.91 -4.22
CA ASP A 43 1.24 9.31 -4.50
C ASP A 43 1.19 10.12 -3.23
N ILE A 44 2.06 9.77 -2.30
CA ILE A 44 2.12 10.42 -1.00
C ILE A 44 2.82 11.76 -1.10
N VAL A 45 3.76 11.85 -2.01
CA VAL A 45 4.60 13.02 -2.15
C VAL A 45 3.77 14.26 -2.43
N SER A 46 2.73 14.10 -3.21
CA SER A 46 1.88 15.24 -3.56
C SER A 46 1.14 15.79 -2.33
N VAL A 47 1.04 15.01 -1.29
CA VAL A 47 0.35 15.43 -0.08
C VAL A 47 1.25 16.24 0.83
N VAL A 48 2.54 16.07 0.67
CA VAL A 48 3.51 16.67 1.59
C VAL A 48 3.65 18.17 1.37
N LYS A 49 3.25 18.65 0.26
CA LYS A 49 3.46 20.06 -0.07
C LYS A 49 2.75 21.02 0.84
#